data_fbc6b789383b393f0678d5e5d90107ed
#
_entry.id   fbc6b789383b393f0678d5e5d90107ed
#
_cell.length_a   1.000
_cell.length_b   1.000
_cell.length_c   1.000
_cell.angle_alpha   90.00
_cell.angle_beta   90.00
_cell.angle_gamma   90.00
#
_symmetry.space_group_name_H-M   'P 1'
#
loop_
_entity.id
_entity.type
_entity.pdbx_description
1 polymer ?
#
loop_
_entity_poly.entity_id
_entity_poly.type
_entity_poly.pdbx_seq_one_letter_code
_entity_poly.pdbx_strand_id
1 'polypeptide(L)'
;CLLSRGLGDVYKRQELKCPILEFCYKDDALGDPMVNEYHVLAMGYATREELDTITSMTFRINDLLKEFFAKTGVELIDFKLEFGRCDGEILLADEISPDTCRFWDIKTHEKLDKDRFRRDMGGVEEAYAEMMKRVGLA
;
A
#
# COMPACT_ATOMS: atom_id res chain seq x y z
N CYS A 1 -2.91 5.29 -3.85
CA CYS A 1 -1.54 4.76 -3.89
C CYS A 1 -0.77 5.29 -2.70
N LEU A 2 -0.50 4.46 -1.70
CA LEU A 2 0.45 4.75 -0.63
C LEU A 2 1.83 4.36 -1.11
N LEU A 3 2.45 5.21 -1.90
CA LEU A 3 3.83 5.04 -2.29
C LEU A 3 4.66 6.15 -1.66
N SER A 4 5.52 5.78 -0.74
CA SER A 4 6.61 6.62 -0.23
C SER A 4 7.66 6.94 -1.31
N ARG A 5 7.25 7.19 -2.56
CA ARG A 5 8.18 7.48 -3.66
C ARG A 5 8.94 8.80 -3.44
N GLY A 6 8.31 9.79 -2.79
CA GLY A 6 8.96 11.07 -2.53
C GLY A 6 9.80 11.12 -1.26
N LEU A 7 9.45 10.32 -0.25
CA LEU A 7 10.13 10.29 1.06
C LEU A 7 10.95 9.03 1.29
N GLY A 8 10.68 7.94 0.55
CA GLY A 8 11.25 6.63 0.80
C GLY A 8 12.78 6.56 0.70
N ASP A 9 13.41 7.40 -0.08
CA ASP A 9 14.87 7.45 -0.17
C ASP A 9 15.52 8.31 0.91
N VAL A 10 14.81 9.32 1.41
CA VAL A 10 15.30 10.22 2.45
C VAL A 10 15.04 9.66 3.85
N TYR A 11 13.91 8.97 4.04
CA TYR A 11 13.45 8.46 5.34
C TYR A 11 13.45 6.93 5.42
N LYS A 12 14.27 6.26 4.65
CA LYS A 12 14.41 4.79 4.73
C LYS A 12 14.66 4.33 6.16
N ARG A 13 13.74 3.50 6.67
CA ARG A 13 13.78 2.89 8.01
C ARG A 13 13.50 3.85 9.18
N GLN A 14 12.96 5.03 8.94
CA GLN A 14 12.51 5.88 10.02
C GLN A 14 11.05 5.55 10.33
N GLU A 15 10.78 5.28 11.60
CA GLU A 15 9.41 5.14 12.09
C GLU A 15 8.70 6.50 11.99
N LEU A 16 7.57 6.51 11.32
CA LEU A 16 6.75 7.71 11.17
C LEU A 16 5.84 7.88 12.40
N LYS A 17 5.66 9.13 12.84
CA LYS A 17 4.77 9.45 13.96
C LYS A 17 3.29 9.22 13.65
N CYS A 18 2.92 9.25 12.38
CA CYS A 18 1.58 8.98 11.88
C CYS A 18 1.67 8.41 10.46
N PRO A 19 0.66 7.65 10.00
CA PRO A 19 0.60 7.19 8.63
C PRO A 19 0.44 8.36 7.65
N ILE A 20 1.03 8.20 6.46
CA ILE A 20 0.93 9.16 5.36
C ILE A 20 0.00 8.57 4.30
N LEU A 21 -0.97 9.36 3.86
CA LEU A 21 -1.83 9.06 2.72
C LEU A 21 -1.40 9.89 1.51
N GLU A 22 -1.16 9.20 0.40
CA GLU A 22 -0.80 9.81 -0.88
C GLU A 22 -1.78 9.34 -1.96
N PHE A 23 -2.10 10.22 -2.90
CA PHE A 23 -2.94 9.89 -4.05
C PHE A 23 -2.10 9.79 -5.31
N CYS A 24 -2.43 8.83 -6.18
CA CYS A 24 -1.89 8.76 -7.53
C CYS A 24 -3.04 8.70 -8.52
N TYR A 25 -2.89 9.38 -9.64
CA TYR A 25 -3.77 9.18 -10.78
C TYR A 25 -3.38 7.89 -11.49
N LYS A 26 -4.33 6.95 -11.62
CA LYS A 26 -4.06 5.67 -12.29
C LYS A 26 -4.04 5.87 -13.80
N ASP A 27 -2.84 5.93 -14.35
CA ASP A 27 -2.60 6.05 -15.78
C ASP A 27 -1.24 5.44 -16.13
N ASP A 28 -1.27 4.28 -16.76
CA ASP A 28 -0.05 3.52 -17.09
C ASP A 28 0.88 4.29 -18.03
N ALA A 29 0.33 5.10 -18.94
CA ALA A 29 1.12 5.89 -19.88
C ALA A 29 1.87 7.04 -19.19
N LEU A 30 1.32 7.56 -18.10
CA LEU A 30 1.91 8.61 -17.29
C LEU A 30 2.71 8.07 -16.08
N GLY A 31 2.70 6.76 -15.84
CA GLY A 31 3.41 6.12 -14.74
C GLY A 31 2.80 6.41 -13.37
N ASP A 32 1.48 6.50 -13.28
CA ASP A 32 0.71 6.74 -12.05
C ASP A 32 1.23 7.96 -11.27
N PRO A 33 1.15 9.19 -11.83
CA PRO A 33 1.71 10.38 -11.21
C PRO A 33 1.04 10.68 -9.87
N MET A 34 1.84 11.11 -8.90
CA MET A 34 1.34 11.58 -7.62
C MET A 34 0.53 12.87 -7.80
N VAL A 35 -0.61 12.92 -7.14
CA VAL A 35 -1.51 14.07 -7.10
C VAL A 35 -1.91 14.36 -5.65
N ASN A 36 -2.31 15.57 -5.37
CA ASN A 36 -2.93 15.91 -4.09
C ASN A 36 -4.44 16.10 -4.25
N GLU A 37 -5.16 16.28 -3.15
CA GLU A 37 -6.61 16.47 -3.15
C GLU A 37 -7.08 17.63 -4.05
N TYR A 38 -6.32 18.71 -4.12
CA TYR A 38 -6.67 19.87 -4.95
C TYR A 38 -6.58 19.54 -6.44
N HIS A 39 -5.59 18.73 -6.85
CA HIS A 39 -5.52 18.23 -8.21
C HIS A 39 -6.74 17.34 -8.52
N VAL A 40 -7.06 16.41 -7.62
CA VAL A 40 -8.19 15.49 -7.79
C VAL A 40 -9.51 16.25 -7.98
N LEU A 41 -9.76 17.27 -7.15
CA LEU A 41 -10.95 18.09 -7.22
C LEU A 41 -10.97 18.97 -8.47
N ALA A 42 -9.86 19.66 -8.76
CA ALA A 42 -9.77 20.58 -9.90
C ALA A 42 -9.91 19.86 -11.25
N MET A 43 -9.44 18.62 -11.33
CA MET A 43 -9.55 17.79 -12.54
C MET A 43 -10.87 17.00 -12.59
N GLY A 44 -11.70 17.07 -11.55
CA GLY A 44 -12.99 16.39 -11.49
C GLY A 44 -12.90 14.87 -11.40
N TYR A 45 -11.80 14.34 -10.87
CA TYR A 45 -11.62 12.89 -10.73
C TYR A 45 -12.46 12.31 -9.60
N ALA A 46 -12.63 13.06 -8.50
CA ALA A 46 -13.52 12.72 -7.39
C ALA A 46 -14.12 13.97 -6.76
N THR A 47 -15.24 13.80 -6.07
CA THR A 47 -15.84 14.84 -5.22
C THR A 47 -15.14 14.90 -3.86
N ARG A 48 -15.44 15.92 -3.05
CA ARG A 48 -14.94 16.01 -1.66
C ARG A 48 -15.44 14.83 -0.81
N GLU A 49 -16.72 14.49 -0.95
CA GLU A 49 -17.34 13.39 -0.22
C GLU A 49 -16.72 12.04 -0.58
N GLU A 50 -16.38 11.83 -1.85
CA GLU A 50 -15.67 10.62 -2.29
C GLU A 50 -14.25 10.56 -1.73
N LEU A 51 -13.51 11.68 -1.72
CA LEU A 51 -12.18 11.74 -1.11
C LEU A 51 -12.22 11.47 0.39
N ASP A 52 -13.20 12.01 1.11
CA ASP A 52 -13.38 11.78 2.54
C ASP A 52 -13.69 10.29 2.80
N THR A 53 -14.52 9.68 1.95
CA THR A 53 -14.84 8.24 2.00
C THR A 53 -13.59 7.40 1.77
N ILE A 54 -12.84 7.64 0.70
CA ILE A 54 -11.59 6.93 0.37
C ILE A 54 -10.58 7.07 1.52
N THR A 55 -10.42 8.28 2.04
CA THR A 55 -9.52 8.56 3.16
C THR A 55 -9.89 7.75 4.39
N SER A 56 -11.16 7.78 4.80
CA SER A 56 -11.66 7.04 5.96
C SER A 56 -11.49 5.52 5.78
N MET A 57 -11.82 5.00 4.61
CA MET A 57 -11.63 3.58 4.28
C MET A 57 -10.16 3.19 4.34
N THR A 58 -9.27 4.00 3.76
CA THR A 58 -7.83 3.73 3.72
C THR A 58 -7.22 3.65 5.12
N PHE A 59 -7.53 4.58 6.01
CA PHE A 59 -7.04 4.52 7.39
C PHE A 59 -7.63 3.33 8.16
N ARG A 60 -8.90 3.02 7.95
CA ARG A 60 -9.50 1.81 8.55
C ARG A 60 -8.82 0.52 8.08
N ILE A 61 -8.53 0.43 6.77
CA ILE A 61 -7.80 -0.70 6.19
C ILE A 61 -6.38 -0.77 6.76
N ASN A 62 -5.69 0.37 6.88
CA ASN A 62 -4.36 0.42 7.49
C ASN A 62 -4.35 -0.21 8.89
N ASP A 63 -5.30 0.16 9.75
CA ASP A 63 -5.34 -0.35 11.11
C ASP A 63 -5.61 -1.86 11.13
N LEU A 64 -6.54 -2.34 10.31
CA LEU A 64 -6.86 -3.77 10.20
C LEU A 64 -5.67 -4.58 9.67
N LEU A 65 -5.00 -4.11 8.63
CA LEU A 65 -3.85 -4.80 8.04
C LEU A 65 -2.66 -4.82 8.99
N LYS A 66 -2.36 -3.71 9.67
CA LYS A 66 -1.30 -3.66 10.68
C LYS A 66 -1.55 -4.65 11.81
N GLU A 67 -2.77 -4.69 12.34
CA GLU A 67 -3.14 -5.64 13.38
C GLU A 67 -3.02 -7.10 12.91
N PHE A 68 -3.52 -7.38 11.70
CA PHE A 68 -3.47 -8.71 11.12
C PHE A 68 -2.03 -9.20 10.92
N PHE A 69 -1.20 -8.43 10.24
CA PHE A 69 0.17 -8.84 9.91
C PHE A 69 1.09 -8.86 11.14
N ALA A 70 0.89 -7.98 12.12
CA ALA A 70 1.65 -8.03 13.36
C ALA A 70 1.50 -9.38 14.09
N LYS A 71 0.31 -9.98 14.07
CA LYS A 71 0.05 -11.32 14.65
C LYS A 71 0.81 -12.44 13.93
N THR A 72 1.20 -12.23 12.69
CA THR A 72 1.97 -13.18 11.88
C THR A 72 3.48 -12.94 11.92
N GLY A 73 3.94 -11.99 12.74
CA GLY A 73 5.36 -11.60 12.83
C GLY A 73 5.85 -10.77 11.65
N VAL A 74 4.93 -10.11 10.96
CA VAL A 74 5.21 -9.27 9.78
C VAL A 74 4.87 -7.83 10.09
N GLU A 75 5.76 -6.92 9.73
CA GLU A 75 5.54 -5.48 9.75
C GLU A 75 5.07 -5.01 8.38
N LEU A 76 3.91 -4.36 8.34
CA LEU A 76 3.40 -3.68 7.16
C LEU A 76 4.05 -2.31 7.06
N ILE A 77 4.84 -2.09 6.02
CA ILE A 77 5.59 -0.84 5.80
C ILE A 77 4.73 0.17 5.03
N ASP A 78 4.22 -0.24 3.91
CA ASP A 78 3.26 0.50 3.10
C ASP A 78 2.43 -0.45 2.22
N PHE A 79 1.38 0.08 1.64
CA PHE A 79 0.52 -0.65 0.72
C PHE A 79 -0.16 0.29 -0.28
N LYS A 80 -0.54 -0.26 -1.40
CA LYS A 80 -1.30 0.42 -2.44
C LYS A 80 -2.74 -0.10 -2.41
N LEU A 81 -3.71 0.81 -2.50
CA LEU A 81 -5.11 0.49 -2.73
C LEU A 81 -5.57 1.15 -4.02
N GLU A 82 -6.53 0.53 -4.68
CA GLU A 82 -7.27 1.12 -5.78
C GLU A 82 -8.75 1.20 -5.39
N PHE A 83 -9.40 2.29 -5.79
CA PHE A 83 -10.83 2.50 -5.55
C PHE A 83 -11.52 2.75 -6.88
N GLY A 84 -12.76 2.28 -6.98
CA GLY A 84 -13.62 2.49 -8.13
C GLY A 84 -15.03 2.89 -7.72
N ARG A 85 -15.80 3.43 -8.68
CA ARG A 85 -17.23 3.68 -8.52
C ARG A 85 -18.02 2.51 -9.10
N CYS A 86 -18.99 2.04 -8.34
CA CYS A 86 -19.96 1.06 -8.78
C CYS A 86 -21.34 1.47 -8.25
N ASP A 87 -22.29 1.67 -9.14
CA ASP A 87 -23.66 2.07 -8.79
C ASP A 87 -23.77 3.30 -7.85
N GLY A 88 -22.84 4.24 -8.01
CA GLY A 88 -22.77 5.47 -7.20
C GLY A 88 -22.05 5.33 -5.85
N GLU A 89 -21.55 4.15 -5.54
CA GLU A 89 -20.77 3.88 -4.32
C GLU A 89 -19.29 3.76 -4.63
N ILE A 90 -18.45 4.17 -3.66
CA ILE A 90 -17.00 3.95 -3.69
C ILE A 90 -16.71 2.57 -3.12
N LEU A 91 -16.07 1.73 -3.93
CA LEU A 91 -15.65 0.39 -3.55
C LEU A 91 -14.13 0.26 -3.59
N LEU A 92 -13.59 -0.51 -2.65
CA LEU A 92 -12.22 -0.98 -2.73
C LEU A 92 -12.11 -1.98 -3.88
N ALA A 93 -11.15 -1.76 -4.74
CA ALA A 93 -10.75 -2.65 -5.82
C ALA A 93 -9.28 -3.06 -5.63
N ASP A 94 -8.84 -4.07 -6.38
CA ASP A 94 -7.49 -4.62 -6.31
C ASP A 94 -7.24 -5.51 -5.06
N GLU A 95 -6.17 -6.28 -5.09
CA GLU A 95 -5.83 -7.25 -4.06
C GLU A 95 -4.89 -6.67 -2.99
N ILE A 96 -4.83 -7.35 -1.85
CA ILE A 96 -3.79 -7.18 -0.83
C ILE A 96 -2.80 -8.34 -0.98
N SER A 97 -1.62 -8.07 -1.47
CA SER A 97 -0.61 -9.07 -1.79
C SER A 97 0.81 -8.53 -1.59
N PRO A 98 1.84 -9.38 -1.66
CA PRO A 98 3.23 -8.91 -1.68
C PRO A 98 3.59 -8.04 -2.91
N ASP A 99 2.72 -7.97 -3.92
CA ASP A 99 2.87 -7.07 -5.07
C ASP A 99 2.41 -5.65 -4.79
N THR A 100 1.38 -5.51 -3.96
CA THR A 100 0.75 -4.23 -3.62
C THR A 100 1.15 -3.70 -2.25
N CYS A 101 1.83 -4.53 -1.44
CA CYS A 101 2.28 -4.19 -0.09
C CYS A 101 3.79 -4.39 0.06
N ARG A 102 4.41 -3.65 1.00
CA ARG A 102 5.75 -3.97 1.51
C ARG A 102 5.65 -4.58 2.89
N PHE A 103 6.26 -5.75 3.00
CA PHE A 103 6.26 -6.57 4.22
C PHE A 103 7.69 -6.82 4.67
N TRP A 104 7.96 -6.56 5.95
CA TRP A 104 9.25 -6.90 6.56
C TRP A 104 9.04 -7.84 7.74
N ASP A 105 9.98 -8.75 7.92
CA ASP A 105 10.03 -9.56 9.15
C ASP A 105 10.31 -8.67 10.36
N ILE A 106 9.49 -8.76 11.39
CA ILE A 106 9.60 -7.89 12.59
C ILE A 106 10.96 -8.05 13.29
N LYS A 107 11.56 -9.25 13.26
CA LYS A 107 12.79 -9.55 14.00
C LYS A 107 14.04 -9.30 13.18
N THR A 108 14.02 -9.72 11.91
CA THR A 108 15.20 -9.68 11.04
C THR A 108 15.22 -8.47 10.12
N HIS A 109 14.07 -7.79 9.95
CA HIS A 109 13.84 -6.73 8.96
C HIS A 109 14.09 -7.18 7.51
N GLU A 110 14.00 -8.50 7.29
CA GLU A 110 14.10 -9.07 5.95
C GLU A 110 12.83 -8.73 5.16
N LYS A 111 13.02 -8.42 3.88
CA LYS A 111 11.93 -8.08 2.96
C LYS A 111 11.23 -9.34 2.49
N LEU A 112 9.91 -9.36 2.59
CA LEU A 112 9.05 -10.49 2.24
C LEU A 112 8.09 -10.15 1.09
N ASP A 113 8.48 -9.21 0.25
CA ASP A 113 7.65 -8.62 -0.80
C ASP A 113 8.37 -8.46 -2.14
N LYS A 114 7.70 -7.86 -3.12
CA LYS A 114 8.19 -7.63 -4.48
C LYS A 114 9.45 -6.75 -4.56
N ASP A 115 9.83 -6.03 -3.50
CA ASP A 115 11.08 -5.28 -3.49
C ASP A 115 12.30 -6.17 -3.66
N ARG A 116 12.21 -7.47 -3.29
CA ARG A 116 13.29 -8.44 -3.56
C ARG A 116 13.54 -8.57 -5.06
N PHE A 117 12.47 -8.66 -5.87
CA PHE A 117 12.56 -8.69 -7.33
C PHE A 117 13.07 -7.36 -7.90
N ARG A 118 12.45 -6.23 -7.46
CA ARG A 118 12.80 -4.89 -7.96
C ARG A 118 14.27 -4.49 -7.71
N ARG A 119 14.89 -5.08 -6.69
CA ARG A 119 16.27 -4.78 -6.25
C ARG A 119 17.25 -5.91 -6.55
N ASP A 120 16.83 -6.90 -7.34
CA ASP A 120 17.66 -8.07 -7.70
C ASP A 120 18.31 -8.77 -6.49
N MET A 121 17.52 -8.89 -5.40
CA MET A 121 18.00 -9.50 -4.15
C MET A 121 17.90 -11.03 -4.14
N GLY A 122 17.26 -11.65 -5.15
CA GLY A 122 16.96 -13.08 -5.19
C GLY A 122 15.94 -13.52 -4.13
N GLY A 123 15.60 -14.80 -4.12
CA GLY A 123 14.73 -15.40 -3.10
C GLY A 123 13.29 -14.87 -3.10
N VAL A 124 12.75 -14.48 -4.25
CA VAL A 124 11.38 -13.94 -4.37
C VAL A 124 10.34 -15.01 -4.09
N GLU A 125 10.52 -16.19 -4.68
CA GLU A 125 9.60 -17.31 -4.50
C GLU A 125 9.58 -17.80 -3.06
N GLU A 126 10.74 -17.85 -2.41
CA GLU A 126 10.88 -18.22 -1.01
C GLU A 126 10.21 -17.19 -0.08
N ALA A 127 10.34 -15.89 -0.38
CA ALA A 127 9.69 -14.84 0.39
C ALA A 127 8.16 -14.92 0.27
N TYR A 128 7.64 -15.18 -0.92
CA TYR A 128 6.20 -15.35 -1.14
C TYR A 128 5.67 -16.63 -0.47
N ALA A 129 6.41 -17.74 -0.55
CA ALA A 129 6.08 -18.97 0.16
C ALA A 129 6.08 -18.77 1.68
N GLU A 130 7.04 -18.03 2.21
CA GLU A 130 7.08 -17.68 3.63
C GLU A 130 5.87 -16.82 4.04
N MET A 131 5.50 -15.84 3.21
CA MET A 131 4.29 -15.05 3.47
C MET A 131 3.02 -15.91 3.46
N MET A 132 2.85 -16.81 2.48
CA MET A 132 1.71 -17.72 2.44
C MET A 132 1.62 -18.58 3.71
N LYS A 133 2.75 -19.11 4.16
CA LYS A 133 2.83 -19.89 5.40
C LYS A 133 2.42 -19.07 6.62
N ARG A 134 2.91 -17.84 6.74
CA ARG A 134 2.62 -16.96 7.88
C ARG A 134 1.15 -16.55 7.96
N VAL A 135 0.50 -16.38 6.83
CA VAL A 135 -0.94 -16.07 6.79
C VAL A 135 -1.84 -17.31 6.81
N GLY A 136 -1.25 -18.51 6.91
CA GLY A 136 -2.00 -19.77 7.06
C GLY A 136 -2.57 -20.33 5.76
N LEU A 137 -1.97 -20.00 4.62
CA LEU A 137 -2.38 -20.48 3.28
C LEU A 137 -1.50 -21.62 2.75
N ALA A 138 -0.50 -22.05 3.48
CA ALA A 138 0.43 -23.13 3.13
C ALA A 138 0.69 -24.05 4.33
#